data_3d36390e22905794bca17f9c4de21bb8
#
_entry.id   3d36390e22905794bca17f9c4de21bb8
#
_cell.length_a   1.000
_cell.length_b   1.000
_cell.length_c   1.000
_cell.angle_alpha   90.00
_cell.angle_beta   90.00
_cell.angle_gamma   90.00
#
_symmetry.space_group_name_H-M   'P 1'
#
loop_
_entity.id
_entity.type
_entity.pdbx_description
1 polymer ?
#
loop_
_entity_poly.entity_id
_entity_poly.type
_entity_poly.pdbx_seq_one_letter_code
_entity_poly.pdbx_strand_id
1 'polypeptide(L)'
;MIILLLLISGDTGALTNPGPITNCGYCDKIIKYRSDNLTCKTCNLKVHLKCNNSVKTSDFICNLCTYDYLPSYICQDNVNKNNNIQTLNQSKDSLYEKENEKLFEKFTNRGLHFIHANAKSLFHKMSEIRYLSKKTNAAIISITESWLDDSHTDDSVSIEGYSIERRDRKGHAGGVCIYIRNDIAYNRRSDLENDDLEDLWVEILLTHTKPIYVGTCYRNAKNNNLIKCLENSISKLRPDCDTLVMGDFNICLLNNKSKLYKDYKLLLGYFNFEQLINSPTRVTEETSTLLDHIFTNTKDKFSQSGVLPIGLSDHYLTYCTRKISRGYIGNHKTITIRSLKKYSVSDFLNKLRNTDWTTITNCEDINVAWLRFKDIFIKILNEVAPLKEIRIKTRTEPWMTSDILELISNRDKALNISNKNKSNKYLRQEFNSLRNKDQIEI
;
A
#
# COMPACT_ATOMS: atom_id res chain seq x y z
N MET A 1 23.53 12.62 30.47
CA MET A 1 24.79 13.21 30.90
C MET A 1 25.83 12.20 31.39
N ILE A 2 25.48 11.19 32.22
CA ILE A 2 26.42 10.15 32.69
C ILE A 2 27.01 9.27 31.56
N ILE A 3 26.26 8.91 30.56
CA ILE A 3 26.73 8.07 29.44
C ILE A 3 27.72 8.80 28.53
N LEU A 4 27.59 10.11 28.37
CA LEU A 4 28.51 10.89 27.52
C LEU A 4 29.84 11.21 28.24
N LEU A 5 29.84 11.29 29.57
CA LEU A 5 31.04 11.47 30.41
C LEU A 5 31.89 10.19 30.46
N LEU A 6 31.30 8.99 30.37
CA LEU A 6 31.99 7.72 30.35
C LEU A 6 32.72 7.44 29.03
N LEU A 7 32.33 8.08 27.91
CA LEU A 7 33.04 8.01 26.64
C LEU A 7 34.28 8.89 26.56
N ILE A 8 34.46 9.80 27.52
CA ILE A 8 35.60 10.74 27.58
C ILE A 8 36.65 10.30 28.61
N SER A 9 36.26 9.50 29.62
CA SER A 9 37.12 9.13 30.77
C SER A 9 37.52 7.66 30.76
N GLY A 10 37.72 6.96 29.74
CA GLY A 10 38.46 5.70 29.62
C GLY A 10 38.35 4.64 30.76
N ASP A 11 37.36 4.68 31.62
CA ASP A 11 37.23 3.76 32.76
C ASP A 11 36.24 2.63 32.44
N THR A 12 36.78 1.45 32.24
CA THR A 12 36.05 0.18 31.97
C THR A 12 35.65 -0.49 33.28
N GLY A 13 34.59 0.02 33.92
CA GLY A 13 33.91 -0.71 35.00
C GLY A 13 32.88 -1.69 34.36
N ALA A 14 33.13 -2.98 34.55
CA ALA A 14 32.28 -4.06 34.04
C ALA A 14 30.88 -4.03 34.66
N LEU A 15 29.92 -3.44 33.96
CA LEU A 15 28.50 -3.70 34.20
C LEU A 15 28.15 -5.01 33.52
N THR A 16 27.72 -6.01 34.28
CA THR A 16 27.19 -7.29 33.80
C THR A 16 26.00 -7.03 32.87
N ASN A 17 26.24 -7.17 31.58
CA ASN A 17 25.23 -7.03 30.54
C ASN A 17 24.22 -8.19 30.68
N PRO A 18 22.90 -7.95 30.92
CA PRO A 18 21.94 -9.02 30.73
C PRO A 18 21.99 -9.41 29.26
N GLY A 19 22.35 -10.66 28.99
CA GLY A 19 22.52 -11.18 27.64
C GLY A 19 21.33 -10.84 26.71
N PRO A 20 21.49 -10.88 25.40
CA PRO A 20 20.50 -10.40 24.44
C PRO A 20 19.15 -11.07 24.69
N ILE A 21 18.10 -10.25 24.88
CA ILE A 21 16.72 -10.70 25.00
C ILE A 21 16.37 -11.37 23.64
N THR A 22 16.12 -12.68 23.67
CA THR A 22 15.78 -13.43 22.45
C THR A 22 14.27 -13.68 22.44
N ASN A 23 13.59 -13.30 21.38
CA ASN A 23 12.19 -13.61 21.16
C ASN A 23 12.02 -14.94 20.46
N CYS A 24 10.88 -15.60 20.71
CA CYS A 24 10.50 -16.83 20.03
C CYS A 24 10.17 -16.56 18.57
N GLY A 25 10.82 -17.25 17.64
CA GLY A 25 10.59 -17.08 16.21
C GLY A 25 9.20 -17.46 15.70
N TYR A 26 8.33 -18.05 16.55
CA TYR A 26 6.97 -18.43 16.16
C TYR A 26 5.87 -17.58 16.79
N CYS A 27 6.07 -17.03 18.00
CA CYS A 27 5.04 -16.25 18.69
C CYS A 27 5.50 -14.86 19.16
N ASP A 28 6.73 -14.50 18.82
CA ASP A 28 7.42 -13.23 19.13
C ASP A 28 7.47 -12.84 20.64
N LYS A 29 7.13 -13.76 21.53
CA LYS A 29 7.21 -13.54 23.00
C LYS A 29 8.63 -13.83 23.49
N ILE A 30 9.06 -13.11 24.53
CA ILE A 30 10.37 -13.26 25.15
C ILE A 30 10.58 -14.68 25.64
N ILE A 31 11.73 -15.30 25.29
CA ILE A 31 12.19 -16.58 25.82
C ILE A 31 12.88 -16.30 27.15
N LYS A 32 12.25 -16.70 28.26
CA LYS A 32 12.84 -16.56 29.61
C LYS A 32 14.03 -17.52 29.78
N TYR A 33 15.04 -17.10 30.50
CA TYR A 33 16.32 -17.81 30.71
C TYR A 33 16.21 -19.28 31.16
N ARG A 34 15.07 -19.67 31.76
CA ARG A 34 14.80 -21.08 32.19
C ARG A 34 13.58 -21.68 31.49
N SER A 35 13.10 -21.12 30.38
CA SER A 35 12.00 -21.73 29.65
C SER A 35 12.51 -22.82 28.70
N ASP A 36 11.73 -23.90 28.58
CA ASP A 36 11.98 -24.93 27.57
C ASP A 36 11.91 -24.31 26.18
N ASN A 37 13.02 -24.30 25.49
CA ASN A 37 13.14 -23.81 24.13
C ASN A 37 13.96 -24.77 23.26
N LEU A 38 13.76 -24.67 21.95
CA LEU A 38 14.51 -25.38 20.92
C LEU A 38 15.30 -24.37 20.11
N THR A 39 16.52 -24.74 19.71
CA THR A 39 17.36 -23.94 18.81
C THR A 39 17.52 -24.69 17.51
N CYS A 40 17.16 -24.06 16.40
CA CYS A 40 17.33 -24.64 15.08
C CYS A 40 18.82 -24.84 14.76
N LYS A 41 19.22 -26.04 14.33
CA LYS A 41 20.61 -26.34 13.95
C LYS A 41 21.08 -25.61 12.71
N THR A 42 20.18 -25.23 11.82
CA THR A 42 20.51 -24.60 10.54
C THR A 42 20.63 -23.07 10.64
N CYS A 43 19.67 -22.39 11.33
CA CYS A 43 19.65 -20.91 11.36
C CYS A 43 19.75 -20.31 12.77
N ASN A 44 19.97 -21.14 13.81
CA ASN A 44 20.04 -20.74 15.21
C ASN A 44 18.78 -20.04 15.78
N LEU A 45 17.66 -20.08 15.07
CA LEU A 45 16.39 -19.52 15.54
C LEU A 45 15.95 -20.25 16.81
N LYS A 46 15.65 -19.49 17.86
CA LYS A 46 15.10 -20.04 19.12
C LYS A 46 13.58 -19.97 19.13
N VAL A 47 12.94 -21.06 19.56
CA VAL A 47 11.49 -21.15 19.66
C VAL A 47 11.09 -21.80 20.98
N HIS A 48 9.93 -21.42 21.56
CA HIS A 48 9.40 -22.15 22.72
C HIS A 48 9.03 -23.58 22.33
N LEU A 49 9.31 -24.55 23.20
CA LEU A 49 8.93 -25.95 22.97
C LEU A 49 7.43 -26.09 22.65
N LYS A 50 6.59 -25.33 23.36
CA LYS A 50 5.13 -25.31 23.16
C LYS A 50 4.67 -24.75 21.81
N CYS A 51 5.48 -23.92 21.17
CA CYS A 51 5.14 -23.32 19.87
C CYS A 51 5.46 -24.24 18.68
N ASN A 52 6.23 -25.32 18.92
CA ASN A 52 6.64 -26.23 17.86
C ASN A 52 5.89 -27.57 17.86
N ASN A 53 4.98 -27.82 18.79
CA ASN A 53 4.22 -29.09 18.94
C ASN A 53 5.06 -30.38 18.90
N SER A 54 6.37 -30.30 19.14
CA SER A 54 7.30 -31.40 19.00
C SER A 54 7.98 -31.77 20.34
N VAL A 55 8.36 -33.04 20.45
CA VAL A 55 9.15 -33.58 21.54
C VAL A 55 10.58 -33.01 21.45
N LYS A 56 11.24 -32.80 22.61
CA LYS A 56 12.65 -32.40 22.66
C LYS A 56 13.50 -33.39 21.84
N THR A 57 13.98 -32.96 20.66
CA THR A 57 14.96 -33.71 19.88
C THR A 57 16.25 -32.93 19.82
N SER A 58 17.38 -33.63 19.90
CA SER A 58 18.73 -33.05 19.77
C SER A 58 18.97 -32.42 18.39
N ASP A 59 18.12 -32.72 17.40
CA ASP A 59 18.28 -32.40 15.99
C ASP A 59 17.15 -31.54 15.45
N PHE A 60 16.72 -30.53 16.23
CA PHE A 60 15.64 -29.64 15.82
C PHE A 60 16.03 -28.77 14.62
N ILE A 61 15.25 -28.86 13.55
CA ILE A 61 15.26 -27.95 12.41
C ILE A 61 13.91 -27.23 12.36
N CYS A 62 13.92 -25.89 12.33
CA CYS A 62 12.66 -25.12 12.30
C CYS A 62 11.95 -25.25 10.95
N ASN A 63 10.63 -25.00 10.95
CA ASN A 63 9.81 -25.10 9.73
C ASN A 63 10.34 -24.22 8.57
N LEU A 64 11.00 -23.10 8.88
CA LEU A 64 11.62 -22.24 7.84
C LEU A 64 12.81 -22.91 7.15
N CYS A 65 13.52 -23.81 7.83
CA CYS A 65 14.68 -24.55 7.29
C CYS A 65 14.34 -25.94 6.77
N THR A 66 13.17 -26.50 7.12
CA THR A 66 12.72 -27.84 6.66
C THR A 66 12.23 -27.81 5.22
N TYR A 67 11.74 -26.66 4.78
CA TYR A 67 11.44 -26.37 3.38
C TYR A 67 12.61 -25.55 2.85
N ASP A 68 13.19 -25.89 1.71
CA ASP A 68 14.35 -25.22 1.06
C ASP A 68 14.09 -23.73 0.70
N TYR A 69 13.49 -22.96 1.64
CA TYR A 69 13.16 -21.54 1.52
C TYR A 69 13.88 -20.75 2.61
N LEU A 70 15.21 -20.64 2.51
CA LEU A 70 15.96 -19.56 3.17
C LEU A 70 16.15 -18.43 2.16
N PRO A 71 15.70 -17.19 2.46
CA PRO A 71 16.19 -16.02 1.76
C PRO A 71 17.72 -15.97 1.95
N SER A 72 18.47 -15.77 0.88
CA SER A 72 19.93 -15.80 0.77
C SER A 72 20.71 -14.80 1.64
N TYR A 73 20.11 -14.25 2.68
CA TYR A 73 20.71 -13.22 3.54
C TYR A 73 21.34 -13.72 4.85
N ILE A 74 21.25 -15.02 5.18
CA ILE A 74 21.77 -15.55 6.47
C ILE A 74 22.95 -16.50 6.29
N CYS A 75 23.37 -16.83 5.06
CA CYS A 75 24.55 -17.63 4.79
C CYS A 75 25.57 -16.85 3.97
N GLN A 76 26.21 -15.85 4.56
CA GLN A 76 27.52 -15.39 4.10
C GLN A 76 28.58 -15.99 5.02
N ASP A 77 28.99 -17.20 4.70
CA ASP A 77 30.38 -17.65 4.75
C ASP A 77 30.47 -19.05 4.10
N ASN A 78 31.32 -19.12 3.06
CA ASN A 78 31.68 -20.25 2.24
C ASN A 78 30.68 -20.65 1.13
N VAL A 79 30.96 -20.24 -0.09
CA VAL A 79 31.40 -21.10 -1.21
C VAL A 79 31.56 -20.26 -2.49
N ASN A 80 32.79 -20.09 -2.90
CA ASN A 80 33.17 -19.84 -4.30
C ASN A 80 32.74 -21.03 -5.17
N LYS A 81 31.61 -20.85 -5.92
CA LYS A 81 31.31 -21.50 -7.21
C LYS A 81 29.88 -21.23 -7.58
N ASN A 82 29.62 -20.25 -8.44
CA ASN A 82 28.55 -20.20 -9.43
C ASN A 82 28.27 -18.77 -9.92
N ASN A 83 29.23 -18.18 -10.62
CA ASN A 83 29.02 -16.89 -11.32
C ASN A 83 28.01 -16.92 -12.47
N ASN A 84 27.51 -18.11 -12.85
CA ASN A 84 26.54 -18.25 -13.95
C ASN A 84 25.07 -18.22 -13.53
N ILE A 85 24.73 -18.43 -12.24
CA ILE A 85 23.34 -18.41 -11.75
C ILE A 85 22.91 -16.98 -11.40
N GLN A 86 23.82 -16.15 -10.89
CA GLN A 86 23.51 -14.76 -10.56
C GLN A 86 23.19 -13.91 -11.81
N THR A 87 23.87 -14.14 -12.94
CA THR A 87 23.59 -13.44 -14.20
C THR A 87 22.26 -13.83 -14.83
N LEU A 88 21.81 -15.07 -14.67
CA LEU A 88 20.52 -15.54 -15.15
C LEU A 88 19.35 -15.01 -14.31
N ASN A 89 19.53 -14.87 -13.00
CA ASN A 89 18.51 -14.31 -12.12
C ASN A 89 18.38 -12.79 -12.32
N GLN A 90 19.49 -12.05 -12.42
CA GLN A 90 19.46 -10.61 -12.72
C GLN A 90 18.82 -10.29 -14.08
N SER A 91 18.95 -11.14 -15.10
CA SER A 91 18.29 -10.96 -16.39
C SER A 91 16.79 -11.28 -16.34
N LYS A 92 16.37 -12.25 -15.52
CA LYS A 92 14.95 -12.55 -15.30
C LYS A 92 14.27 -11.42 -14.51
N ASP A 93 14.84 -10.99 -13.40
CA ASP A 93 14.33 -9.89 -12.58
C ASP A 93 14.13 -8.62 -13.42
N SER A 94 15.07 -8.29 -14.31
CA SER A 94 14.96 -7.13 -15.20
C SER A 94 13.87 -7.26 -16.27
N LEU A 95 13.51 -8.46 -16.68
CA LEU A 95 12.42 -8.71 -17.64
C LEU A 95 11.05 -8.62 -16.96
N TYR A 96 10.90 -9.17 -15.75
CA TYR A 96 9.65 -9.09 -14.98
C TYR A 96 9.36 -7.66 -14.52
N GLU A 97 10.39 -6.91 -14.08
CA GLU A 97 10.23 -5.49 -13.78
C GLU A 97 9.74 -4.70 -14.98
N LYS A 98 10.30 -4.92 -16.17
CA LYS A 98 9.90 -4.23 -17.41
C LYS A 98 8.46 -4.56 -17.84
N GLU A 99 8.00 -5.80 -17.71
CA GLU A 99 6.62 -6.17 -18.04
C GLU A 99 5.60 -5.55 -17.07
N ASN A 100 5.92 -5.54 -15.77
CA ASN A 100 5.10 -4.87 -14.77
C ASN A 100 5.12 -3.35 -14.93
N GLU A 101 6.27 -2.74 -15.26
CA GLU A 101 6.36 -1.32 -15.57
C GLU A 101 5.44 -0.93 -16.73
N LYS A 102 5.41 -1.72 -17.81
CA LYS A 102 4.53 -1.49 -18.96
C LYS A 102 3.04 -1.46 -18.59
N LEU A 103 2.62 -2.29 -17.62
CA LEU A 103 1.23 -2.30 -17.15
C LEU A 103 0.84 -0.96 -16.51
N PHE A 104 1.80 -0.32 -15.82
CA PHE A 104 1.59 0.93 -15.08
C PHE A 104 2.09 2.18 -15.81
N GLU A 105 2.66 2.07 -17.03
CA GLU A 105 3.10 3.22 -17.84
C GLU A 105 2.01 4.30 -18.01
N LYS A 106 0.75 3.88 -18.10
CA LYS A 106 -0.39 4.80 -18.22
C LYS A 106 -0.55 5.76 -17.04
N PHE A 107 0.00 5.42 -15.86
CA PHE A 107 -0.04 6.27 -14.67
C PHE A 107 1.17 7.21 -14.57
N THR A 108 2.12 7.14 -15.49
CA THR A 108 3.22 8.12 -15.58
C THR A 108 2.78 9.42 -16.22
N ASN A 109 1.63 9.40 -16.92
CA ASN A 109 1.07 10.59 -17.55
C ASN A 109 0.61 11.61 -16.50
N ARG A 110 0.73 12.88 -16.85
CA ARG A 110 0.29 13.98 -16.00
C ARG A 110 -1.23 13.96 -15.82
N GLY A 111 -1.69 14.01 -14.57
CA GLY A 111 -3.13 14.05 -14.25
C GLY A 111 -3.40 13.62 -12.83
N LEU A 112 -4.65 13.68 -12.42
CA LEU A 112 -5.14 13.03 -11.22
C LEU A 112 -5.64 11.65 -11.61
N HIS A 113 -5.01 10.63 -11.07
CA HIS A 113 -5.40 9.25 -11.30
C HIS A 113 -6.41 8.81 -10.24
N PHE A 114 -7.49 8.21 -10.69
CA PHE A 114 -8.54 7.61 -9.86
C PHE A 114 -8.59 6.13 -10.19
N ILE A 115 -8.59 5.29 -9.18
CA ILE A 115 -8.71 3.84 -9.35
C ILE A 115 -9.85 3.31 -8.49
N HIS A 116 -10.52 2.28 -8.97
CA HIS A 116 -11.52 1.54 -8.23
C HIS A 116 -11.25 0.05 -8.31
N ALA A 117 -11.43 -0.62 -7.17
CA ALA A 117 -11.36 -2.08 -7.06
C ALA A 117 -12.48 -2.62 -6.17
N ASN A 118 -13.18 -3.65 -6.61
CA ASN A 118 -13.93 -4.52 -5.72
C ASN A 118 -12.92 -5.47 -5.06
N ALA A 119 -12.64 -5.25 -3.77
CA ALA A 119 -11.57 -5.98 -3.08
C ALA A 119 -12.00 -7.38 -2.65
N LYS A 120 -13.27 -7.61 -2.38
CA LYS A 120 -13.78 -8.88 -1.83
C LYS A 120 -12.90 -9.35 -0.65
N SER A 121 -12.94 -8.57 0.43
CA SER A 121 -12.06 -8.57 1.61
C SER A 121 -10.76 -7.80 1.40
N LEU A 122 -10.74 -6.55 1.87
CA LEU A 122 -9.59 -5.65 1.74
C LEU A 122 -8.42 -6.05 2.63
N PHE A 123 -8.69 -6.43 3.89
CA PHE A 123 -7.66 -6.65 4.91
C PHE A 123 -6.57 -7.62 4.42
N HIS A 124 -6.96 -8.73 3.82
CA HIS A 124 -6.03 -9.74 3.30
C HIS A 124 -5.30 -9.33 2.01
N LYS A 125 -5.62 -8.17 1.46
CA LYS A 125 -5.06 -7.67 0.19
C LYS A 125 -4.33 -6.34 0.34
N MET A 126 -4.13 -5.91 1.59
CA MET A 126 -3.51 -4.62 1.88
C MET A 126 -2.11 -4.48 1.28
N SER A 127 -1.34 -5.56 1.23
CA SER A 127 0.00 -5.55 0.62
C SER A 127 -0.06 -5.19 -0.86
N GLU A 128 -0.97 -5.82 -1.61
CA GLU A 128 -1.19 -5.50 -3.03
C GLU A 128 -1.76 -4.08 -3.23
N ILE A 129 -2.71 -3.67 -2.40
CA ILE A 129 -3.28 -2.32 -2.49
C ILE A 129 -2.21 -1.25 -2.19
N ARG A 130 -1.33 -1.47 -1.20
CA ARG A 130 -0.18 -0.60 -0.93
C ARG A 130 0.80 -0.55 -2.11
N TYR A 131 1.07 -1.70 -2.74
CA TYR A 131 1.88 -1.74 -3.96
C TYR A 131 1.21 -0.97 -5.11
N LEU A 132 -0.08 -1.20 -5.35
CA LEU A 132 -0.86 -0.48 -6.38
C LEU A 132 -0.87 1.03 -6.14
N SER A 133 -1.04 1.48 -4.89
CA SER A 133 -1.02 2.90 -4.55
C SER A 133 0.30 3.57 -4.95
N LYS A 134 1.42 2.90 -4.74
CA LYS A 134 2.76 3.38 -5.12
C LYS A 134 2.97 3.40 -6.64
N LYS A 135 2.51 2.36 -7.34
CA LYS A 135 2.66 2.25 -8.80
C LYS A 135 1.77 3.23 -9.56
N THR A 136 0.57 3.47 -9.06
CA THR A 136 -0.40 4.36 -9.72
C THR A 136 -0.30 5.81 -9.26
N ASN A 137 0.25 6.05 -8.06
CA ASN A 137 0.22 7.35 -7.39
C ASN A 137 -1.18 7.99 -7.46
N ALA A 138 -2.21 7.16 -7.28
CA ALA A 138 -3.59 7.58 -7.45
C ALA A 138 -3.95 8.71 -6.47
N ALA A 139 -4.69 9.70 -6.94
CA ALA A 139 -5.25 10.74 -6.09
C ALA A 139 -6.31 10.16 -5.14
N ILE A 140 -7.10 9.24 -5.68
CA ILE A 140 -8.17 8.53 -4.98
C ILE A 140 -8.11 7.05 -5.32
N ILE A 141 -8.23 6.20 -4.28
CA ILE A 141 -8.42 4.76 -4.41
C ILE A 141 -9.79 4.43 -3.80
N SER A 142 -10.72 4.06 -4.63
CA SER A 142 -12.08 3.66 -4.26
C SER A 142 -12.13 2.14 -4.10
N ILE A 143 -12.60 1.65 -2.98
CA ILE A 143 -12.73 0.22 -2.70
C ILE A 143 -14.19 -0.10 -2.40
N THR A 144 -14.70 -1.15 -3.02
CA THR A 144 -15.97 -1.78 -2.67
C THR A 144 -15.75 -3.20 -2.17
N GLU A 145 -16.71 -3.74 -1.47
CA GLU A 145 -16.58 -5.02 -0.75
C GLU A 145 -15.33 -5.06 0.13
N SER A 146 -15.15 -4.03 0.94
CA SER A 146 -14.02 -3.92 1.86
C SER A 146 -14.05 -5.04 2.92
N TRP A 147 -15.24 -5.47 3.33
CA TRP A 147 -15.48 -6.46 4.40
C TRP A 147 -14.80 -6.07 5.72
N LEU A 148 -14.63 -4.77 5.93
CA LEU A 148 -14.14 -4.23 7.18
C LEU A 148 -15.29 -4.12 8.18
N ASP A 149 -14.94 -4.20 9.45
CA ASP A 149 -15.83 -4.06 10.60
C ASP A 149 -15.10 -3.40 11.78
N ASP A 150 -15.74 -3.29 12.92
CA ASP A 150 -15.20 -2.64 14.12
C ASP A 150 -13.93 -3.32 14.68
N SER A 151 -13.61 -4.56 14.28
CA SER A 151 -12.37 -5.25 14.66
C SER A 151 -11.14 -4.77 13.88
N HIS A 152 -11.36 -4.13 12.73
CA HIS A 152 -10.30 -3.60 11.87
C HIS A 152 -10.08 -2.11 12.16
N THR A 153 -8.95 -1.78 12.79
CA THR A 153 -8.54 -0.39 12.99
C THR A 153 -8.09 0.26 11.70
N ASP A 154 -8.20 1.59 11.59
CA ASP A 154 -7.71 2.33 10.41
C ASP A 154 -6.20 2.13 10.20
N ASP A 155 -5.43 1.98 11.29
CA ASP A 155 -3.99 1.68 11.21
C ASP A 155 -3.71 0.35 10.52
N SER A 156 -4.53 -0.67 10.77
CA SER A 156 -4.34 -2.01 10.17
C SER A 156 -4.53 -2.02 8.65
N VAL A 157 -5.36 -1.10 8.15
CA VAL A 157 -5.64 -0.92 6.71
C VAL A 157 -5.07 0.39 6.17
N SER A 158 -4.12 1.01 6.87
CA SER A 158 -3.50 2.26 6.43
C SER A 158 -2.64 2.09 5.18
N ILE A 159 -2.59 3.14 4.36
CA ILE A 159 -1.67 3.26 3.23
C ILE A 159 -0.79 4.48 3.48
N GLU A 160 0.53 4.33 3.43
CA GLU A 160 1.45 5.44 3.62
C GLU A 160 1.19 6.55 2.59
N GLY A 161 0.97 7.77 3.08
CA GLY A 161 0.68 8.94 2.24
C GLY A 161 -0.78 9.09 1.84
N TYR A 162 -1.69 8.32 2.46
CA TYR A 162 -3.13 8.42 2.26
C TYR A 162 -3.89 8.52 3.57
N SER A 163 -4.99 9.25 3.55
CA SER A 163 -6.04 9.21 4.57
C SER A 163 -7.13 8.25 4.11
N ILE A 164 -7.81 7.60 5.04
CA ILE A 164 -8.91 6.68 4.77
C ILE A 164 -10.22 7.27 5.28
N GLU A 165 -11.26 7.19 4.45
CA GLU A 165 -12.66 7.32 4.85
C GLU A 165 -13.35 5.99 4.58
N ARG A 166 -14.13 5.49 5.53
CA ARG A 166 -14.77 4.17 5.43
C ARG A 166 -16.21 4.20 5.90
N ARG A 167 -17.01 3.34 5.31
CA ARG A 167 -18.36 3.03 5.72
C ARG A 167 -18.55 1.53 5.71
N ASP A 168 -18.40 0.95 6.87
CA ASP A 168 -18.47 -0.49 7.06
C ASP A 168 -19.92 -0.95 7.09
N ARG A 169 -20.11 -2.16 6.62
CA ARG A 169 -21.41 -2.82 6.70
C ARG A 169 -21.52 -3.59 8.00
N LYS A 170 -22.66 -3.45 8.70
CA LYS A 170 -22.99 -4.34 9.80
C LYS A 170 -23.30 -5.74 9.25
N GLY A 171 -22.42 -6.69 9.50
CA GLY A 171 -22.53 -8.09 9.01
C GLY A 171 -21.47 -8.44 7.97
N HIS A 172 -21.52 -9.69 7.48
CA HIS A 172 -20.53 -10.18 6.51
C HIS A 172 -20.74 -9.60 5.12
N ALA A 173 -19.65 -9.35 4.42
CA ALA A 173 -19.54 -8.83 3.05
C ALA A 173 -20.05 -7.37 2.89
N GLY A 174 -19.70 -6.72 1.79
CA GLY A 174 -20.03 -5.32 1.53
C GLY A 174 -19.06 -4.35 2.17
N GLY A 175 -19.50 -3.12 2.44
CA GLY A 175 -18.68 -2.02 2.92
C GLY A 175 -17.91 -1.31 1.80
N VAL A 176 -17.69 -0.02 1.98
CA VAL A 176 -16.95 0.83 1.04
C VAL A 176 -15.93 1.68 1.78
N CYS A 177 -14.80 1.94 1.14
CA CYS A 177 -13.85 2.93 1.63
C CYS A 177 -13.18 3.69 0.49
N ILE A 178 -12.68 4.87 0.82
CA ILE A 178 -11.94 5.75 -0.07
C ILE A 178 -10.63 6.10 0.61
N TYR A 179 -9.51 5.87 -0.09
CA TYR A 179 -8.23 6.42 0.28
C TYR A 179 -7.98 7.69 -0.52
N ILE A 180 -7.63 8.76 0.17
CA ILE A 180 -7.36 10.08 -0.39
C ILE A 180 -5.89 10.40 -0.15
N ARG A 181 -5.13 10.72 -1.20
CA ARG A 181 -3.73 11.08 -1.08
C ARG A 181 -3.56 12.36 -0.25
N ASN A 182 -2.65 12.36 0.71
CA ASN A 182 -2.51 13.39 1.75
C ASN A 182 -2.15 14.80 1.24
N ASP A 183 -1.71 14.93 -0.04
CA ASP A 183 -1.51 16.24 -0.68
C ASP A 183 -2.80 16.87 -1.22
N ILE A 184 -3.94 16.19 -1.06
CA ILE A 184 -5.26 16.62 -1.51
C ILE A 184 -6.10 16.95 -0.28
N ALA A 185 -6.49 18.22 -0.16
CA ALA A 185 -7.47 18.62 0.85
C ALA A 185 -8.86 18.12 0.44
N TYR A 186 -9.63 17.61 1.40
CA TYR A 186 -10.97 17.11 1.15
C TYR A 186 -11.89 17.30 2.35
N ASN A 187 -13.19 17.20 2.08
CA ASN A 187 -14.24 17.10 3.10
C ASN A 187 -15.08 15.85 2.81
N ARG A 188 -15.41 15.06 3.83
CA ARG A 188 -16.43 14.02 3.72
C ARG A 188 -17.82 14.68 3.59
N ARG A 189 -18.63 14.16 2.69
CA ARG A 189 -19.96 14.65 2.39
C ARG A 189 -21.03 13.64 2.82
N SER A 190 -21.13 13.46 4.15
CA SER A 190 -22.12 12.54 4.75
C SER A 190 -23.57 12.93 4.44
N ASP A 191 -23.83 14.20 4.09
CA ASP A 191 -25.12 14.68 3.63
C ASP A 191 -25.58 14.09 2.28
N LEU A 192 -24.63 13.53 1.50
CA LEU A 192 -24.89 12.83 0.24
C LEU A 192 -25.06 11.32 0.41
N GLU A 193 -24.66 10.75 1.56
CA GLU A 193 -24.72 9.32 1.83
C GLU A 193 -26.17 8.87 2.10
N ASN A 194 -26.50 7.63 1.72
CA ASN A 194 -27.86 7.08 1.86
C ASN A 194 -27.83 5.84 2.75
N ASP A 195 -28.85 5.67 3.61
CA ASP A 195 -28.93 4.50 4.49
C ASP A 195 -29.22 3.20 3.72
N ASP A 196 -29.94 3.30 2.61
CA ASP A 196 -30.33 2.17 1.76
C ASP A 196 -29.25 1.76 0.74
N LEU A 197 -28.14 2.47 0.67
CA LEU A 197 -27.05 2.22 -0.28
C LEU A 197 -25.68 2.30 0.42
N GLU A 198 -24.80 1.40 0.10
CA GLU A 198 -23.41 1.50 0.57
C GLU A 198 -22.66 2.47 -0.32
N ASP A 199 -22.76 3.74 0.00
CA ASP A 199 -22.09 4.84 -0.70
C ASP A 199 -21.31 5.71 0.28
N LEU A 200 -20.25 6.32 -0.20
CA LEU A 200 -19.40 7.23 0.54
C LEU A 200 -18.97 8.36 -0.40
N TRP A 201 -19.05 9.59 0.08
CA TRP A 201 -18.80 10.76 -0.73
C TRP A 201 -17.75 11.67 -0.11
N VAL A 202 -16.85 12.16 -0.95
CA VAL A 202 -15.86 13.19 -0.58
C VAL A 202 -15.89 14.32 -1.61
N GLU A 203 -15.62 15.51 -1.13
CA GLU A 203 -15.41 16.72 -1.92
C GLU A 203 -13.93 17.05 -1.88
N ILE A 204 -13.20 16.88 -2.98
CA ILE A 204 -11.78 17.20 -3.04
C ILE A 204 -11.57 18.66 -3.48
N LEU A 205 -10.65 19.33 -2.79
CA LEU A 205 -10.37 20.74 -2.96
C LEU A 205 -8.99 20.92 -3.60
N LEU A 206 -8.97 21.40 -4.82
CA LEU A 206 -7.74 21.71 -5.52
C LEU A 206 -7.58 23.22 -5.65
N THR A 207 -6.36 23.72 -5.55
CA THR A 207 -6.06 25.14 -5.72
C THR A 207 -6.49 25.65 -7.08
N HIS A 208 -7.15 26.81 -7.09
CA HIS A 208 -7.62 27.50 -8.31
C HIS A 208 -8.61 26.71 -9.18
N THR A 209 -9.34 25.74 -8.59
CA THR A 209 -10.39 25.01 -9.29
C THR A 209 -11.66 24.96 -8.42
N LYS A 210 -12.79 24.66 -9.07
CA LYS A 210 -13.98 24.28 -8.32
C LYS A 210 -13.78 22.94 -7.65
N PRO A 211 -14.46 22.66 -6.54
CA PRO A 211 -14.45 21.35 -5.90
C PRO A 211 -14.81 20.23 -6.88
N ILE A 212 -14.28 19.04 -6.62
CA ILE A 212 -14.63 17.83 -7.37
C ILE A 212 -15.28 16.87 -6.40
N TYR A 213 -16.50 16.48 -6.67
CA TYR A 213 -17.21 15.46 -5.90
C TYR A 213 -16.78 14.07 -6.36
N VAL A 214 -16.42 13.22 -5.42
CA VAL A 214 -16.05 11.82 -5.70
C VAL A 214 -16.91 10.91 -4.83
N GLY A 215 -17.72 10.09 -5.49
CA GLY A 215 -18.56 9.08 -4.84
C GLY A 215 -18.01 7.67 -5.06
N THR A 216 -18.03 6.86 -4.02
CA THR A 216 -17.81 5.40 -4.09
C THR A 216 -19.11 4.71 -3.76
N CYS A 217 -19.53 3.76 -4.58
CA CYS A 217 -20.83 3.10 -4.44
C CYS A 217 -20.69 1.58 -4.60
N TYR A 218 -21.26 0.84 -3.66
CA TYR A 218 -21.49 -0.60 -3.79
C TYR A 218 -22.97 -0.91 -3.73
N ARG A 219 -23.47 -1.54 -4.76
CA ARG A 219 -24.85 -2.03 -4.79
C ARG A 219 -24.87 -3.54 -4.63
N ASN A 220 -25.43 -4.00 -3.52
CA ASN A 220 -25.81 -5.42 -3.45
C ASN A 220 -26.84 -5.74 -4.56
N ALA A 221 -26.67 -6.85 -5.25
CA ALA A 221 -27.53 -7.23 -6.39
C ALA A 221 -29.04 -7.27 -6.07
N LYS A 222 -29.41 -7.48 -4.81
CA LYS A 222 -30.81 -7.49 -4.33
C LYS A 222 -31.34 -6.09 -3.99
N ASN A 223 -30.50 -5.07 -3.97
CA ASN A 223 -30.93 -3.71 -3.63
C ASN A 223 -31.67 -3.06 -4.82
N ASN A 224 -32.92 -2.68 -4.60
CA ASN A 224 -33.78 -2.04 -5.59
C ASN A 224 -33.85 -0.50 -5.45
N ASN A 225 -33.24 0.08 -4.39
CA ASN A 225 -33.32 1.51 -4.09
C ASN A 225 -32.23 2.34 -4.77
N LEU A 226 -31.32 1.71 -5.56
CA LEU A 226 -30.18 2.38 -6.20
C LEU A 226 -30.55 3.68 -6.90
N ILE A 227 -31.59 3.65 -7.75
CA ILE A 227 -31.99 4.82 -8.57
C ILE A 227 -32.37 5.98 -7.67
N LYS A 228 -33.22 5.73 -6.69
CA LYS A 228 -33.68 6.73 -5.71
C LYS A 228 -32.52 7.31 -4.90
N CYS A 229 -31.61 6.45 -4.44
CA CYS A 229 -30.45 6.87 -3.66
C CYS A 229 -29.49 7.73 -4.49
N LEU A 230 -29.15 7.31 -5.72
CA LEU A 230 -28.30 8.10 -6.60
C LEU A 230 -28.95 9.45 -6.96
N GLU A 231 -30.24 9.46 -7.27
CA GLU A 231 -30.98 10.70 -7.55
C GLU A 231 -30.93 11.66 -6.35
N ASN A 232 -31.16 11.15 -5.13
CA ASN A 232 -31.07 11.94 -3.90
C ASN A 232 -29.66 12.52 -3.68
N SER A 233 -28.63 11.77 -3.92
CA SER A 233 -27.24 12.23 -3.78
C SER A 233 -26.89 13.26 -4.86
N ILE A 234 -27.14 12.93 -6.13
CA ILE A 234 -26.73 13.74 -7.28
C ILE A 234 -27.51 15.08 -7.31
N SER A 235 -28.80 15.10 -6.96
CA SER A 235 -29.60 16.33 -6.94
C SER A 235 -29.13 17.39 -5.93
N LYS A 236 -28.37 16.98 -4.90
CA LYS A 236 -27.78 17.89 -3.91
C LYS A 236 -26.41 18.44 -4.35
N LEU A 237 -25.83 17.89 -5.41
CA LEU A 237 -24.54 18.35 -5.92
C LEU A 237 -24.70 19.69 -6.66
N ARG A 238 -23.63 20.48 -6.62
CA ARG A 238 -23.60 21.72 -7.41
C ARG A 238 -23.39 21.35 -8.89
N PRO A 239 -24.30 21.77 -9.79
CA PRO A 239 -24.25 21.36 -11.20
C PRO A 239 -23.03 21.92 -11.96
N ASP A 240 -22.42 22.98 -11.42
CA ASP A 240 -21.23 23.63 -11.99
C ASP A 240 -19.90 23.00 -11.52
N CYS A 241 -19.95 21.96 -10.69
CA CYS A 241 -18.79 21.22 -10.18
C CYS A 241 -18.63 19.88 -10.89
N ASP A 242 -17.37 19.46 -11.02
CA ASP A 242 -17.09 18.13 -11.57
C ASP A 242 -17.50 17.05 -10.56
N THR A 243 -18.12 16.01 -11.07
CA THR A 243 -18.50 14.85 -10.27
C THR A 243 -18.00 13.59 -10.92
N LEU A 244 -17.42 12.71 -10.13
CA LEU A 244 -16.94 11.39 -10.50
C LEU A 244 -17.54 10.36 -9.54
N VAL A 245 -18.19 9.34 -10.05
CA VAL A 245 -18.72 8.24 -9.23
C VAL A 245 -18.11 6.94 -9.72
N MET A 246 -17.58 6.17 -8.78
CA MET A 246 -16.92 4.89 -9.04
C MET A 246 -17.53 3.80 -8.16
N GLY A 247 -17.55 2.57 -8.63
CA GLY A 247 -18.04 1.49 -7.79
C GLY A 247 -18.52 0.27 -8.55
N ASP A 248 -18.94 -0.73 -7.79
CA ASP A 248 -19.60 -1.93 -8.28
C ASP A 248 -21.12 -1.77 -8.14
N PHE A 249 -21.77 -1.54 -9.26
CA PHE A 249 -23.21 -1.33 -9.33
C PHE A 249 -24.02 -2.61 -9.53
N ASN A 250 -23.34 -3.73 -9.78
CA ASN A 250 -24.00 -5.01 -10.11
C ASN A 250 -25.08 -4.89 -11.22
N ILE A 251 -24.88 -3.97 -12.18
CA ILE A 251 -25.69 -3.78 -13.37
C ILE A 251 -24.74 -3.94 -14.57
N CYS A 252 -24.96 -4.96 -15.40
CA CYS A 252 -24.13 -5.14 -16.59
C CYS A 252 -24.51 -4.11 -17.67
N LEU A 253 -23.54 -3.31 -18.13
CA LEU A 253 -23.78 -2.31 -19.18
C LEU A 253 -23.57 -2.84 -20.60
N LEU A 254 -23.00 -4.05 -20.77
CA LEU A 254 -22.68 -4.60 -22.08
C LEU A 254 -23.89 -5.24 -22.77
N ASN A 255 -24.76 -5.86 -21.99
CA ASN A 255 -25.89 -6.58 -22.55
C ASN A 255 -26.99 -6.69 -21.49
N ASN A 256 -27.77 -5.61 -21.30
CA ASN A 256 -28.81 -5.63 -20.27
C ASN A 256 -30.11 -5.02 -20.81
N LYS A 257 -31.19 -5.81 -20.74
CA LYS A 257 -32.54 -5.41 -21.12
C LYS A 257 -33.44 -5.19 -19.89
N SER A 258 -32.90 -5.33 -18.68
CA SER A 258 -33.68 -5.22 -17.44
C SER A 258 -34.26 -3.79 -17.25
N LYS A 259 -35.36 -3.71 -16.50
CA LYS A 259 -35.94 -2.43 -16.13
C LYS A 259 -34.93 -1.57 -15.39
N LEU A 260 -34.21 -2.14 -14.42
CA LEU A 260 -33.20 -1.43 -13.63
C LEU A 260 -32.11 -0.82 -14.51
N TYR A 261 -31.63 -1.54 -15.54
CA TYR A 261 -30.67 -0.99 -16.50
C TYR A 261 -31.21 0.24 -17.23
N LYS A 262 -32.47 0.16 -17.69
CA LYS A 262 -33.11 1.28 -18.41
C LYS A 262 -33.25 2.50 -17.49
N ASP A 263 -33.76 2.29 -16.27
CA ASP A 263 -33.93 3.35 -15.28
C ASP A 263 -32.58 3.98 -14.90
N TYR A 264 -31.54 3.16 -14.73
CA TYR A 264 -30.18 3.62 -14.46
C TYR A 264 -29.61 4.47 -15.60
N LYS A 265 -29.77 4.04 -16.84
CA LYS A 265 -29.35 4.81 -18.03
C LYS A 265 -30.12 6.13 -18.19
N LEU A 266 -31.41 6.14 -17.89
CA LEU A 266 -32.23 7.35 -17.90
C LEU A 266 -31.76 8.34 -16.81
N LEU A 267 -31.49 7.86 -15.61
CA LEU A 267 -30.96 8.70 -14.52
C LEU A 267 -29.64 9.35 -14.91
N LEU A 268 -28.66 8.55 -15.42
CA LEU A 268 -27.38 9.08 -15.86
C LEU A 268 -27.56 10.14 -16.97
N GLY A 269 -28.43 9.88 -17.94
CA GLY A 269 -28.73 10.82 -19.00
C GLY A 269 -29.40 12.12 -18.50
N TYR A 270 -30.31 12.00 -17.54
CA TYR A 270 -31.00 13.17 -16.95
C TYR A 270 -30.01 14.15 -16.26
N PHE A 271 -29.01 13.63 -15.59
CA PHE A 271 -27.96 14.41 -14.92
C PHE A 271 -26.72 14.66 -15.78
N ASN A 272 -26.77 14.36 -17.09
CA ASN A 272 -25.64 14.48 -18.03
C ASN A 272 -24.39 13.72 -17.60
N PHE A 273 -24.54 12.56 -16.98
CA PHE A 273 -23.42 11.68 -16.67
C PHE A 273 -23.09 10.73 -17.81
N GLU A 274 -21.80 10.61 -18.10
CA GLU A 274 -21.27 9.70 -19.11
C GLU A 274 -20.37 8.64 -18.46
N GLN A 275 -20.53 7.40 -18.90
CA GLN A 275 -19.71 6.27 -18.50
C GLN A 275 -18.33 6.33 -19.17
N LEU A 276 -17.28 6.10 -18.40
CA LEU A 276 -15.89 6.09 -18.87
C LEU A 276 -15.37 4.67 -19.18
N ILE A 277 -15.94 3.63 -18.57
CA ILE A 277 -15.50 2.24 -18.72
C ILE A 277 -16.40 1.53 -19.74
N ASN A 278 -15.79 0.96 -20.78
CA ASN A 278 -16.50 0.30 -21.87
C ASN A 278 -16.09 -1.18 -22.06
N SER A 279 -15.19 -1.68 -21.23
CA SER A 279 -14.70 -3.07 -21.29
C SER A 279 -15.23 -3.87 -20.11
N PRO A 280 -15.33 -5.20 -20.21
CA PRO A 280 -15.72 -6.05 -19.10
C PRO A 280 -14.83 -5.85 -17.88
N THR A 281 -15.45 -5.79 -16.71
CA THR A 281 -14.77 -5.67 -15.42
C THR A 281 -14.79 -6.96 -14.62
N ARG A 282 -15.68 -7.88 -14.95
CA ARG A 282 -15.73 -9.22 -14.37
C ARG A 282 -15.84 -10.27 -15.45
N VAL A 283 -14.89 -11.21 -15.47
CA VAL A 283 -14.82 -12.27 -16.48
C VAL A 283 -14.73 -13.62 -15.77
N THR A 284 -15.71 -14.48 -16.05
CA THR A 284 -15.77 -15.87 -15.60
C THR A 284 -15.70 -16.81 -16.79
N GLU A 285 -15.76 -18.12 -16.55
CA GLU A 285 -15.81 -19.12 -17.64
C GLU A 285 -17.02 -18.90 -18.54
N GLU A 286 -18.18 -18.54 -17.96
CA GLU A 286 -19.45 -18.45 -18.66
C GLU A 286 -19.81 -17.03 -19.06
N THR A 287 -19.35 -16.03 -18.31
CA THR A 287 -19.83 -14.66 -18.44
C THR A 287 -18.71 -13.64 -18.58
N SER A 288 -19.05 -12.55 -19.25
CA SER A 288 -18.20 -11.37 -19.40
C SER A 288 -19.08 -10.16 -19.18
N THR A 289 -18.92 -9.49 -18.03
CA THR A 289 -19.84 -8.43 -17.58
C THR A 289 -19.08 -7.17 -17.21
N LEU A 290 -19.72 -6.01 -17.40
CA LEU A 290 -19.25 -4.71 -16.96
C LEU A 290 -20.12 -4.29 -15.78
N LEU A 291 -19.66 -4.52 -14.58
CA LEU A 291 -20.36 -4.27 -13.31
C LEU A 291 -19.78 -3.08 -12.55
N ASP A 292 -18.47 -2.85 -12.73
CA ASP A 292 -17.76 -1.76 -12.08
C ASP A 292 -17.75 -0.56 -13.02
N HIS A 293 -18.36 0.52 -12.58
CA HIS A 293 -18.58 1.71 -13.40
C HIS A 293 -17.70 2.85 -12.88
N ILE A 294 -17.30 3.73 -13.81
CA ILE A 294 -16.80 5.07 -13.52
C ILE A 294 -17.58 6.03 -14.41
N PHE A 295 -18.39 6.89 -13.86
CA PHE A 295 -19.13 7.88 -14.64
C PHE A 295 -18.94 9.30 -14.10
N THR A 296 -19.06 10.27 -14.99
CA THR A 296 -18.79 11.68 -14.70
C THR A 296 -19.69 12.61 -15.54
N ASN A 297 -19.94 13.81 -15.02
CA ASN A 297 -20.61 14.87 -15.76
C ASN A 297 -19.67 15.73 -16.63
N THR A 298 -18.34 15.41 -16.65
CA THR A 298 -17.33 16.21 -17.37
C THR A 298 -16.30 15.31 -18.07
N LYS A 299 -16.77 14.42 -18.93
CA LYS A 299 -15.94 13.42 -19.65
C LYS A 299 -14.77 14.02 -20.43
N ASP A 300 -14.97 15.20 -21.02
CA ASP A 300 -13.97 15.95 -21.78
C ASP A 300 -12.72 16.30 -20.94
N LYS A 301 -12.86 16.36 -19.61
CA LYS A 301 -11.76 16.59 -18.67
C LYS A 301 -10.93 15.34 -18.36
N PHE A 302 -11.31 14.19 -18.87
CA PHE A 302 -10.55 12.94 -18.69
C PHE A 302 -9.70 12.64 -19.94
N SER A 303 -8.43 12.27 -19.72
CA SER A 303 -7.49 11.97 -20.80
C SER A 303 -7.47 10.49 -21.15
N GLN A 304 -7.75 9.64 -20.18
CA GLN A 304 -7.78 8.19 -20.35
C GLN A 304 -8.64 7.52 -19.28
N SER A 305 -9.16 6.36 -19.63
CA SER A 305 -9.89 5.46 -18.73
C SER A 305 -9.78 4.04 -19.23
N GLY A 306 -9.99 3.07 -18.37
CA GLY A 306 -9.93 1.67 -18.78
C GLY A 306 -9.96 0.69 -17.63
N VAL A 307 -9.63 -0.54 -17.97
CA VAL A 307 -9.63 -1.70 -17.08
C VAL A 307 -8.22 -2.28 -17.01
N LEU A 308 -7.79 -2.66 -15.81
CA LEU A 308 -6.57 -3.40 -15.57
C LEU A 308 -6.94 -4.82 -15.12
N PRO A 309 -6.62 -5.83 -15.91
CA PRO A 309 -6.91 -7.22 -15.56
C PRO A 309 -5.88 -7.73 -14.52
N ILE A 310 -5.97 -7.20 -13.31
CA ILE A 310 -5.20 -7.62 -12.16
C ILE A 310 -6.03 -8.64 -11.37
N GLY A 311 -5.40 -9.70 -10.92
CA GLY A 311 -6.06 -10.81 -10.22
C GLY A 311 -6.35 -10.56 -8.74
N LEU A 312 -6.50 -9.33 -8.31
CA LEU A 312 -6.79 -8.95 -6.92
C LEU A 312 -8.06 -9.64 -6.39
N SER A 313 -9.10 -9.70 -7.22
CA SER A 313 -10.34 -10.43 -6.96
C SER A 313 -10.87 -11.06 -8.26
N ASP A 314 -12.13 -11.45 -8.30
CA ASP A 314 -12.82 -11.84 -9.54
C ASP A 314 -13.28 -10.61 -10.37
N HIS A 315 -13.06 -9.39 -9.85
CA HIS A 315 -13.25 -8.15 -10.57
C HIS A 315 -11.90 -7.55 -10.98
N TYR A 316 -11.85 -6.93 -12.15
CA TYR A 316 -10.69 -6.17 -12.62
C TYR A 316 -10.71 -4.77 -12.03
N LEU A 317 -9.53 -4.22 -11.79
CA LEU A 317 -9.39 -2.84 -11.39
C LEU A 317 -9.80 -1.91 -12.54
N THR A 318 -10.60 -0.88 -12.23
CA THR A 318 -10.94 0.18 -13.17
C THR A 318 -10.22 1.48 -12.83
N TYR A 319 -9.90 2.29 -13.83
CA TYR A 319 -9.19 3.54 -13.64
C TYR A 319 -9.64 4.63 -14.60
N CYS A 320 -9.40 5.88 -14.20
CA CYS A 320 -9.44 7.02 -15.08
C CYS A 320 -8.43 8.09 -14.66
N THR A 321 -8.06 8.97 -15.59
CA THR A 321 -7.13 10.08 -15.35
C THR A 321 -7.75 11.39 -15.76
N ARG A 322 -7.97 12.29 -14.79
CA ARG A 322 -8.46 13.64 -15.03
C ARG A 322 -7.30 14.57 -15.37
N LYS A 323 -7.46 15.34 -16.43
CA LYS A 323 -6.53 16.40 -16.80
C LYS A 323 -6.46 17.45 -15.69
N ILE A 324 -5.26 17.96 -15.42
CA ILE A 324 -5.02 19.05 -14.48
C ILE A 324 -4.36 20.21 -15.18
N SER A 325 -4.72 21.44 -14.82
CA SER A 325 -4.09 22.64 -15.33
C SER A 325 -2.61 22.72 -14.90
N ARG A 326 -1.79 23.51 -15.63
CA ARG A 326 -0.34 23.60 -15.40
C ARG A 326 0.09 24.04 -14.00
N GLY A 327 -0.81 24.57 -13.18
CA GLY A 327 -0.51 25.05 -11.81
C GLY A 327 -0.51 23.98 -10.71
N TYR A 328 -1.03 22.79 -10.94
CA TYR A 328 -1.03 21.72 -9.93
C TYR A 328 0.27 20.95 -9.99
N ILE A 329 1.19 21.29 -9.09
CA ILE A 329 2.39 20.49 -8.81
C ILE A 329 2.05 19.68 -7.57
N GLY A 330 1.76 18.38 -7.72
CA GLY A 330 1.64 17.48 -6.57
C GLY A 330 2.91 17.60 -5.71
N ASN A 331 2.74 17.72 -4.41
CA ASN A 331 3.87 17.77 -3.48
C ASN A 331 4.66 16.45 -3.61
N HIS A 332 5.83 16.52 -4.19
CA HIS A 332 6.77 15.42 -4.09
C HIS A 332 7.19 15.30 -2.62
N LYS A 333 7.12 14.10 -2.06
CA LYS A 333 7.64 13.86 -0.70
C LYS A 333 9.15 14.10 -0.75
N THR A 334 9.57 15.21 -0.14
CA THR A 334 10.98 15.47 0.13
C THR A 334 11.25 15.07 1.57
N ILE A 335 12.34 14.39 1.81
CA ILE A 335 12.86 14.19 3.16
C ILE A 335 14.14 14.98 3.31
N THR A 336 14.32 15.51 4.50
CA THR A 336 15.58 16.15 4.88
C THR A 336 16.47 15.09 5.52
N ILE A 337 17.58 14.78 4.89
CA ILE A 337 18.59 13.85 5.41
C ILE A 337 19.93 14.54 5.58
N ARG A 338 20.77 13.98 6.43
CA ARG A 338 22.16 14.44 6.53
C ARG A 338 23.00 13.89 5.39
N SER A 339 23.75 14.77 4.73
CA SER A 339 24.68 14.38 3.69
C SER A 339 25.98 13.87 4.31
N LEU A 340 26.18 12.57 4.28
CA LEU A 340 27.40 11.92 4.79
C LEU A 340 28.49 11.76 3.72
N LYS A 341 28.30 12.31 2.51
CA LYS A 341 29.23 12.12 1.37
C LYS A 341 30.65 12.61 1.67
N LYS A 342 30.78 13.69 2.45
CA LYS A 342 32.06 14.29 2.85
C LYS A 342 32.31 14.17 4.36
N TYR A 343 31.55 13.33 5.05
CA TYR A 343 31.70 13.14 6.49
C TYR A 343 33.00 12.38 6.79
N SER A 344 33.78 12.95 7.70
CA SER A 344 34.99 12.33 8.27
C SER A 344 34.87 12.30 9.78
N VAL A 345 35.06 11.14 10.37
CA VAL A 345 35.07 10.97 11.84
C VAL A 345 36.17 11.79 12.46
N SER A 346 37.35 11.83 11.85
CA SER A 346 38.50 12.60 12.34
C SER A 346 38.23 14.09 12.36
N ASP A 347 37.63 14.63 11.32
CA ASP A 347 37.25 16.04 11.23
C ASP A 347 36.18 16.42 12.27
N PHE A 348 35.17 15.57 12.42
CA PHE A 348 34.14 15.76 13.43
C PHE A 348 34.72 15.76 14.86
N LEU A 349 35.57 14.80 15.21
CA LEU A 349 36.21 14.72 16.50
C LEU A 349 37.16 15.90 16.76
N ASN A 350 37.91 16.35 15.75
CA ASN A 350 38.76 17.52 15.86
C ASN A 350 37.95 18.80 16.14
N LYS A 351 36.82 18.99 15.46
CA LYS A 351 35.94 20.13 15.71
C LYS A 351 35.37 20.08 17.13
N LEU A 352 34.94 18.91 17.63
CA LEU A 352 34.47 18.75 19.00
C LEU A 352 35.56 19.04 20.03
N ARG A 353 36.81 18.60 19.81
CA ARG A 353 37.94 18.86 20.75
C ARG A 353 38.34 20.33 20.78
N ASN A 354 38.26 21.01 19.64
CA ASN A 354 38.65 22.43 19.53
C ASN A 354 37.52 23.39 19.91
N THR A 355 36.37 22.86 20.31
CA THR A 355 35.23 23.69 20.72
C THR A 355 35.37 24.10 22.17
N ASP A 356 35.13 25.38 22.47
CA ASP A 356 35.08 25.90 23.85
C ASP A 356 33.79 25.47 24.53
N TRP A 357 33.94 24.60 25.52
CA TRP A 357 32.82 24.07 26.33
C TRP A 357 32.60 24.84 27.62
N THR A 358 33.40 25.90 27.93
CA THR A 358 33.32 26.65 29.18
C THR A 358 31.98 27.32 29.40
N THR A 359 31.32 27.73 28.33
CA THR A 359 29.95 28.29 28.35
C THR A 359 28.90 27.32 28.87
N ILE A 360 29.18 26.02 28.82
CA ILE A 360 28.29 24.95 29.30
C ILE A 360 28.68 24.57 30.75
N THR A 361 29.98 24.38 30.99
CA THR A 361 30.49 23.95 32.31
C THR A 361 30.26 25.00 33.39
N ASN A 362 30.26 26.28 33.01
CA ASN A 362 30.03 27.42 33.95
C ASN A 362 28.55 27.81 34.04
N CYS A 363 27.61 26.98 33.51
CA CYS A 363 26.19 27.28 33.56
C CYS A 363 25.53 26.60 34.77
N GLU A 364 24.93 27.41 35.68
CA GLU A 364 24.26 26.91 36.88
C GLU A 364 22.94 26.18 36.55
N ASP A 365 22.19 26.67 35.56
CA ASP A 365 20.94 26.04 35.11
C ASP A 365 21.19 24.91 34.11
N ILE A 366 20.81 23.71 34.51
CA ILE A 366 21.01 22.49 33.71
C ILE A 366 20.24 22.51 32.38
N ASN A 367 19.08 23.17 32.33
CA ASN A 367 18.29 23.26 31.07
C ASN A 367 18.95 24.23 30.10
N VAL A 368 19.50 25.34 30.60
CA VAL A 368 20.24 26.28 29.78
C VAL A 368 21.57 25.67 29.31
N ALA A 369 22.26 24.92 30.16
CA ALA A 369 23.45 24.17 29.78
C ALA A 369 23.16 23.16 28.68
N TRP A 370 22.06 22.42 28.77
CA TRP A 370 21.61 21.48 27.76
C TRP A 370 21.29 22.15 26.42
N LEU A 371 20.58 23.27 26.43
CA LEU A 371 20.26 24.01 25.19
C LEU A 371 21.54 24.50 24.51
N ARG A 372 22.49 25.07 25.25
CA ARG A 372 23.79 25.50 24.71
C ARG A 372 24.56 24.34 24.11
N PHE A 373 24.63 23.21 24.82
CA PHE A 373 25.27 22.00 24.31
C PHE A 373 24.65 21.56 23.00
N LYS A 374 23.31 21.47 22.96
CA LYS A 374 22.56 21.07 21.77
C LYS A 374 22.86 22.01 20.59
N ASP A 375 22.85 23.30 20.78
CA ASP A 375 23.08 24.29 19.73
C ASP A 375 24.50 24.19 19.16
N ILE A 376 25.52 24.10 20.04
CA ILE A 376 26.91 23.93 19.63
C ILE A 376 27.10 22.60 18.87
N PHE A 377 26.57 21.51 19.43
CA PHE A 377 26.69 20.18 18.82
C PHE A 377 26.02 20.11 17.45
N ILE A 378 24.80 20.64 17.32
CA ILE A 378 24.07 20.68 16.04
C ILE A 378 24.80 21.58 15.02
N LYS A 379 25.38 22.69 15.45
CA LYS A 379 26.19 23.55 14.57
C LYS A 379 27.36 22.78 13.99
N ILE A 380 28.16 22.11 14.81
CA ILE A 380 29.30 21.29 14.37
C ILE A 380 28.81 20.17 13.43
N LEU A 381 27.72 19.51 13.79
CA LEU A 381 27.15 18.43 12.99
C LEU A 381 26.63 18.93 11.62
N ASN A 382 26.10 20.14 11.55
CA ASN A 382 25.66 20.77 10.29
C ASN A 382 26.84 21.15 9.40
N GLU A 383 28.00 21.47 9.97
CA GLU A 383 29.22 21.77 9.21
C GLU A 383 29.81 20.51 8.56
N VAL A 384 29.87 19.39 9.29
CA VAL A 384 30.49 18.13 8.78
C VAL A 384 29.51 17.23 8.04
N ALA A 385 28.23 17.32 8.35
CA ALA A 385 27.15 16.55 7.74
C ALA A 385 25.91 17.44 7.50
N PRO A 386 25.95 18.36 6.52
CA PRO A 386 24.88 19.32 6.28
C PRO A 386 23.57 18.62 5.91
N LEU A 387 22.46 19.23 6.32
CA LEU A 387 21.13 18.80 5.95
C LEU A 387 20.92 19.04 4.45
N LYS A 388 20.37 18.05 3.78
CA LYS A 388 20.03 18.09 2.36
C LYS A 388 18.62 17.57 2.14
N GLU A 389 17.82 18.30 1.42
CA GLU A 389 16.55 17.83 0.93
C GLU A 389 16.75 16.91 -0.27
N ILE A 390 16.20 15.72 -0.20
CA ILE A 390 16.17 14.77 -1.30
C ILE A 390 14.73 14.39 -1.63
N ARG A 391 14.46 14.29 -2.91
CA ARG A 391 13.21 13.68 -3.38
C ARG A 391 13.31 12.18 -3.21
N ILE A 392 12.37 11.60 -2.46
CA ILE A 392 12.32 10.15 -2.31
C ILE A 392 11.66 9.58 -3.57
N LYS A 393 12.35 8.65 -4.25
CA LYS A 393 11.68 7.64 -5.04
C LYS A 393 11.05 6.68 -4.03
N THR A 394 9.73 6.51 -4.09
CA THR A 394 9.04 5.51 -3.27
C THR A 394 9.74 4.16 -3.47
N ARG A 395 10.31 3.63 -2.39
CA ARG A 395 10.83 2.27 -2.41
C ARG A 395 9.66 1.29 -2.46
N THR A 396 9.83 0.19 -3.14
CA THR A 396 8.93 -0.97 -3.01
C THR A 396 8.85 -1.37 -1.55
N GLU A 397 7.67 -1.85 -1.13
CA GLU A 397 7.49 -2.38 0.24
C GLU A 397 8.53 -3.48 0.49
N PRO A 398 9.21 -3.49 1.67
CA PRO A 398 10.29 -4.47 1.93
C PRO A 398 9.83 -5.92 1.81
N TRP A 399 8.54 -6.20 2.08
CA TRP A 399 7.95 -7.54 1.97
C TRP A 399 7.52 -7.89 0.54
N MET A 400 7.41 -6.93 -0.37
CA MET A 400 7.11 -7.15 -1.77
C MET A 400 8.40 -7.54 -2.50
N THR A 401 8.83 -8.79 -2.27
CA THR A 401 10.05 -9.35 -2.85
C THR A 401 9.90 -9.60 -4.35
N SER A 402 11.00 -9.82 -5.06
CA SER A 402 10.99 -10.22 -6.47
C SER A 402 10.14 -11.48 -6.69
N ASP A 403 10.21 -12.44 -5.77
CA ASP A 403 9.48 -13.71 -5.86
C ASP A 403 7.96 -13.49 -5.75
N ILE A 404 7.51 -12.64 -4.83
CA ILE A 404 6.08 -12.26 -4.71
C ILE A 404 5.62 -11.52 -5.97
N LEU A 405 6.43 -10.60 -6.51
CA LEU A 405 6.11 -9.91 -7.76
C LEU A 405 6.02 -10.86 -8.95
N GLU A 406 6.87 -11.88 -8.99
CA GLU A 406 6.83 -12.94 -10.00
C GLU A 406 5.54 -13.77 -9.87
N LEU A 407 5.16 -14.17 -8.66
CA LEU A 407 3.90 -14.88 -8.40
C LEU A 407 2.68 -14.08 -8.85
N ILE A 408 2.62 -12.80 -8.49
CA ILE A 408 1.55 -11.87 -8.91
C ILE A 408 1.52 -11.80 -10.46
N SER A 409 2.67 -11.62 -11.11
CA SER A 409 2.76 -11.54 -12.57
C SER A 409 2.30 -12.84 -13.24
N ASN A 410 2.71 -14.00 -12.73
CA ASN A 410 2.32 -15.31 -13.25
C ASN A 410 0.83 -15.56 -13.05
N ARG A 411 0.26 -15.21 -11.89
CA ARG A 411 -1.19 -15.23 -11.64
C ARG A 411 -1.96 -14.39 -12.67
N ASP A 412 -1.54 -13.15 -12.89
CA ASP A 412 -2.22 -12.22 -13.79
C ASP A 412 -2.09 -12.66 -15.26
N LYS A 413 -0.95 -13.25 -15.65
CA LYS A 413 -0.79 -13.90 -16.98
C LYS A 413 -1.73 -15.09 -17.14
N ALA A 414 -1.80 -15.98 -16.15
CA ALA A 414 -2.70 -17.13 -16.15
C ALA A 414 -4.17 -16.71 -16.24
N LEU A 415 -4.56 -15.63 -15.52
CA LEU A 415 -5.89 -15.04 -15.63
C LEU A 415 -6.19 -14.59 -17.06
N ASN A 416 -5.28 -13.84 -17.68
CA ASN A 416 -5.45 -13.32 -19.03
C ASN A 416 -5.55 -14.44 -20.07
N ILE A 417 -4.75 -15.51 -19.94
CA ILE A 417 -4.78 -16.69 -20.83
C ILE A 417 -6.08 -17.46 -20.65
N SER A 418 -6.50 -17.71 -19.41
CA SER A 418 -7.76 -18.38 -19.07
C SER A 418 -8.97 -17.62 -19.64
N ASN A 419 -8.97 -16.30 -19.55
CA ASN A 419 -10.07 -15.46 -20.03
C ASN A 419 -10.16 -15.40 -21.56
N LYS A 420 -9.03 -15.57 -22.25
CA LYS A 420 -9.00 -15.70 -23.72
C LYS A 420 -9.48 -17.09 -24.18
N ASN A 421 -9.33 -18.14 -23.36
CA ASN A 421 -9.62 -19.53 -23.68
C ASN A 421 -10.64 -20.10 -22.67
N LYS A 422 -11.82 -19.51 -22.60
CA LYS A 422 -12.86 -19.80 -21.58
C LYS A 422 -13.30 -21.27 -21.50
N SER A 423 -13.23 -22.01 -22.61
CA SER A 423 -13.61 -23.42 -22.66
C SER A 423 -12.57 -24.37 -22.04
N ASN A 424 -11.36 -23.88 -21.78
CA ASN A 424 -10.29 -24.71 -21.24
C ASN A 424 -10.24 -24.63 -19.69
N LYS A 425 -10.88 -25.63 -19.05
CA LYS A 425 -10.95 -25.76 -17.59
C LYS A 425 -9.58 -25.87 -16.92
N TYR A 426 -8.59 -26.44 -17.61
CA TYR A 426 -7.23 -26.57 -17.06
C TYR A 426 -6.59 -25.20 -16.81
N LEU A 427 -6.69 -24.26 -17.74
CA LEU A 427 -6.16 -22.91 -17.59
C LEU A 427 -6.83 -22.16 -16.43
N ARG A 428 -8.10 -22.43 -16.17
CA ARG A 428 -8.81 -21.84 -15.03
C ARG A 428 -8.36 -22.44 -13.70
N GLN A 429 -8.10 -23.75 -13.68
CA GLN A 429 -7.54 -24.42 -12.50
C GLN A 429 -6.13 -23.91 -12.19
N GLU A 430 -5.29 -23.71 -13.20
CA GLU A 430 -3.97 -23.13 -13.08
C GLU A 430 -4.01 -21.72 -12.46
N PHE A 431 -4.87 -20.84 -12.99
CA PHE A 431 -5.09 -19.52 -12.39
C PHE A 431 -5.53 -19.61 -10.93
N ASN A 432 -6.50 -20.47 -10.61
CA ASN A 432 -6.99 -20.63 -9.24
C ASN A 432 -5.88 -21.13 -8.29
N SER A 433 -5.03 -22.04 -8.75
CA SER A 433 -3.88 -22.53 -7.99
C SER A 433 -2.88 -21.41 -7.70
N LEU A 434 -2.51 -20.62 -8.72
CA LEU A 434 -1.60 -19.48 -8.56
C LEU A 434 -2.18 -18.41 -7.64
N ARG A 435 -3.47 -18.09 -7.77
CA ARG A 435 -4.15 -17.14 -6.90
C ARG A 435 -4.13 -17.58 -5.43
N ASN A 436 -4.39 -18.85 -5.15
CA ASN A 436 -4.38 -19.38 -3.79
C ASN A 436 -2.96 -19.38 -3.20
N LYS A 437 -1.94 -19.66 -4.02
CA LYS A 437 -0.54 -19.61 -3.60
C LYS A 437 -0.10 -18.19 -3.25
N ASP A 438 -0.44 -17.22 -4.09
CA ASP A 438 -0.19 -15.81 -3.90
C ASP A 438 -0.79 -15.28 -2.58
N GLN A 439 -2.05 -15.66 -2.26
CA GLN A 439 -2.73 -15.28 -1.01
C GLN A 439 -2.10 -15.87 0.27
N ILE A 440 -1.27 -16.89 0.17
CA ILE A 440 -0.57 -17.49 1.31
C ILE A 440 0.78 -16.81 1.56
N GLU A 441 1.42 -16.29 0.51
CA GLU A 441 2.77 -15.72 0.58
C GLU A 441 2.79 -14.18 0.77
N ILE A 442 1.64 -13.49 0.56
CA ILE A 442 1.44 -12.06 0.81
C ILE A 442 0.79 -11.81 2.16
#